data_7dc80b6c2ddd381d80d2b14f8c5ac739
#
_entry.id   7dc80b6c2ddd381d80d2b14f8c5ac739
#
_cell.length_a   1.000
_cell.length_b   1.000
_cell.length_c   1.000
_cell.angle_alpha   90.00
_cell.angle_beta   90.00
_cell.angle_gamma   90.00
#
_symmetry.space_group_name_H-M   'P 1'
#
loop_
_entity.id
_entity.type
_entity.pdbx_description
1 polymer ?
#
loop_
_entity_poly.entity_id
_entity_poly.type
_entity_poly.pdbx_seq_one_letter_code
_entity_poly.pdbx_strand_id
1 'polypeptide(L)'
;MDGRRAPMGRRDALGAGAGVLAAALAVGCARSDRAAGGAAGPAVPPEAAPAAAPAPHRFPGLPFRIAHGPRDLPRVALTFDGRGDPGLARTALARCEQAGARVTVLAVGTWLAEHPGLARRILDGGHEIGNHTEHHLDLAELDERAAYEEIAACARRLRRLTGSIGAWFRPSPTAYASPLVQRLAQRAGYPHVLGCDVESLDHAATRVATVTRKVAGELRNGSVVELSLGRPVTVDALPLLLAEIGRRGLHAVTATELMGRPATGVTRTAR
;
A
#
# COMPACT_ATOMS: atom_id res chain seq x y z
N MET A 1 -36.98 -10.98 -51.47
CA MET A 1 -37.31 -9.64 -51.92
C MET A 1 -36.36 -8.73 -51.19
N ASP A 2 -35.30 -8.44 -51.79
CA ASP A 2 -34.94 -7.23 -52.54
C ASP A 2 -34.74 -6.05 -51.60
N GLY A 3 -33.67 -5.36 -51.54
CA GLY A 3 -32.53 -5.20 -52.41
C GLY A 3 -31.79 -3.94 -52.05
N ARG A 4 -30.50 -3.98 -52.34
CA ARG A 4 -29.60 -2.95 -52.90
C ARG A 4 -29.01 -1.91 -51.90
N ARG A 5 -27.69 -2.02 -51.66
CA ARG A 5 -26.47 -1.54 -52.37
C ARG A 5 -26.31 0.00 -52.40
N ALA A 6 -25.16 0.37 -51.87
CA ALA A 6 -24.21 1.46 -51.95
C ALA A 6 -24.28 2.32 -53.28
N PRO A 7 -23.48 3.40 -53.46
CA PRO A 7 -22.02 3.46 -53.30
C PRO A 7 -21.42 4.85 -52.91
N MET A 8 -20.16 4.83 -52.41
CA MET A 8 -18.93 5.49 -52.87
C MET A 8 -18.97 6.86 -53.57
N GLY A 9 -18.16 7.78 -53.08
CA GLY A 9 -17.76 9.03 -53.76
C GLY A 9 -16.41 9.55 -53.27
N ARG A 10 -15.35 9.21 -53.97
CA ARG A 10 -14.03 9.86 -53.94
C ARG A 10 -14.07 11.20 -54.68
N ARG A 11 -13.19 12.11 -54.31
CA ARG A 11 -12.43 13.08 -55.15
C ARG A 11 -11.61 13.95 -54.22
N ASP A 12 -10.29 13.81 -54.15
CA ASP A 12 -9.14 14.38 -54.87
C ASP A 12 -9.28 15.85 -55.19
N ALA A 13 -8.37 16.63 -54.63
CA ALA A 13 -7.73 17.76 -55.31
C ALA A 13 -6.39 18.13 -54.68
N LEU A 14 -5.36 18.01 -55.47
CA LEU A 14 -4.01 18.48 -55.33
C LEU A 14 -3.94 20.05 -55.41
N GLY A 15 -2.93 20.63 -54.79
CA GLY A 15 -2.54 22.02 -55.00
C GLY A 15 -1.10 22.24 -54.53
N ALA A 16 -0.18 22.23 -55.52
CA ALA A 16 1.26 22.50 -55.40
C ALA A 16 1.56 23.99 -55.57
N GLY A 17 2.73 24.44 -55.11
CA GLY A 17 3.36 25.73 -55.46
C GLY A 17 4.43 26.10 -54.42
N ALA A 18 5.70 25.75 -54.62
CA ALA A 18 6.83 26.53 -55.17
C ALA A 18 7.04 27.88 -54.41
N GLY A 19 8.09 28.11 -53.66
CA GLY A 19 9.53 28.13 -53.98
C GLY A 19 10.03 29.57 -54.06
N VAL A 20 11.18 29.89 -53.47
CA VAL A 20 12.22 30.85 -53.87
C VAL A 20 13.07 31.25 -52.63
N LEU A 21 14.25 30.71 -52.50
CA LEU A 21 15.61 31.20 -52.65
C LEU A 21 16.03 32.54 -51.97
N ALA A 22 16.92 32.38 -51.00
CA ALA A 22 18.22 33.00 -50.78
C ALA A 22 18.37 34.53 -50.80
N ALA A 23 19.05 34.99 -49.74
CA ALA A 23 20.25 35.84 -49.85
C ALA A 23 20.96 35.95 -48.48
N ALA A 24 22.21 35.55 -48.47
CA ALA A 24 23.15 35.84 -47.40
C ALA A 24 23.73 37.25 -47.59
N LEU A 25 23.87 37.99 -46.51
CA LEU A 25 24.85 39.09 -46.43
C LEU A 25 25.39 39.12 -44.98
N ALA A 26 26.68 38.84 -44.91
CA ALA A 26 27.46 39.02 -43.70
C ALA A 26 28.00 40.46 -43.71
N VAL A 27 27.91 41.22 -42.65
CA VAL A 27 28.78 42.31 -42.28
C VAL A 27 28.79 42.57 -40.79
N GLY A 28 29.91 42.43 -40.14
CA GLY A 28 30.48 43.45 -39.29
C GLY A 28 30.32 43.32 -37.79
N CYS A 29 31.47 43.07 -37.19
CA CYS A 29 31.77 43.13 -35.76
C CYS A 29 31.32 44.41 -35.07
N ALA A 30 30.68 44.25 -33.89
CA ALA A 30 30.89 45.16 -32.78
C ALA A 30 30.71 44.38 -31.47
N ARG A 31 31.82 44.21 -30.75
CA ARG A 31 31.81 43.77 -29.34
C ARG A 31 31.08 44.82 -28.50
N SER A 32 30.09 44.42 -27.79
CA SER A 32 29.56 45.14 -26.63
C SER A 32 29.33 44.12 -25.53
N ASP A 33 30.28 44.06 -24.61
CA ASP A 33 30.14 43.38 -23.34
C ASP A 33 28.96 44.01 -22.58
N ARG A 34 27.85 43.30 -22.54
CA ARG A 34 26.79 43.57 -21.58
C ARG A 34 26.51 42.25 -20.82
N ALA A 35 27.06 42.22 -19.63
CA ALA A 35 26.70 41.21 -18.65
C ALA A 35 25.19 41.25 -18.44
N ALA A 36 24.48 40.32 -19.09
CA ALA A 36 23.11 40.01 -18.76
C ALA A 36 23.13 39.03 -17.54
N GLY A 37 22.96 39.61 -16.35
CA GLY A 37 22.63 38.85 -15.18
C GLY A 37 21.30 38.14 -15.41
N GLY A 38 21.37 36.89 -15.84
CA GLY A 38 20.25 35.99 -15.86
C GLY A 38 19.85 35.71 -14.41
N ALA A 39 18.73 36.29 -13.95
CA ALA A 39 18.10 35.88 -12.71
C ALA A 39 17.73 34.40 -12.87
N ALA A 40 18.49 33.53 -12.21
CA ALA A 40 18.10 32.14 -12.05
C ALA A 40 16.75 32.13 -11.28
N GLY A 41 15.70 31.74 -11.96
CA GLY A 41 14.40 31.48 -11.27
C GLY A 41 14.62 30.50 -10.13
N PRO A 42 13.77 30.53 -9.09
CA PRO A 42 13.90 29.62 -7.98
C PRO A 42 13.94 28.19 -8.51
N ALA A 43 15.04 27.49 -8.22
CA ALA A 43 15.17 26.07 -8.55
C ALA A 43 14.04 25.32 -7.83
N VAL A 44 13.16 24.70 -8.59
CA VAL A 44 12.16 23.77 -8.03
C VAL A 44 12.97 22.67 -7.32
N PRO A 45 12.77 22.45 -6.02
CA PRO A 45 13.46 21.36 -5.32
C PRO A 45 13.18 20.05 -6.06
N PRO A 46 14.17 19.17 -6.22
CA PRO A 46 13.94 17.88 -6.83
C PRO A 46 12.84 17.17 -6.05
N GLU A 47 11.78 16.76 -6.76
CA GLU A 47 10.69 15.97 -6.19
C GLU A 47 11.32 14.76 -5.48
N ALA A 48 11.05 14.64 -4.18
CA ALA A 48 11.62 13.57 -3.37
C ALA A 48 11.26 12.23 -4.04
N ALA A 49 12.27 11.40 -4.29
CA ALA A 49 12.06 10.08 -4.86
C ALA A 49 11.00 9.33 -4.05
N PRO A 50 10.05 8.64 -4.74
CA PRO A 50 8.96 7.95 -4.06
C PRO A 50 9.49 6.99 -3.00
N ALA A 51 8.96 7.08 -1.77
CA ALA A 51 9.32 6.18 -0.69
C ALA A 51 9.06 4.73 -1.12
N ALA A 52 10.11 3.89 -1.07
CA ALA A 52 9.96 2.46 -1.29
C ALA A 52 9.25 1.82 -0.09
N ALA A 53 8.46 0.76 -0.35
CA ALA A 53 7.88 -0.01 0.75
C ALA A 53 9.00 -0.64 1.60
N PRO A 54 8.82 -0.76 2.93
CA PRO A 54 9.75 -1.49 3.77
C PRO A 54 9.94 -2.92 3.26
N ALA A 55 11.19 -3.41 3.29
CA ALA A 55 11.49 -4.80 2.97
C ALA A 55 11.14 -5.72 4.17
N PRO A 56 10.93 -7.03 3.94
CA PRO A 56 10.76 -7.98 5.02
C PRO A 56 11.94 -7.92 5.99
N HIS A 57 11.63 -7.86 7.28
CA HIS A 57 12.60 -7.78 8.34
C HIS A 57 12.48 -8.97 9.28
N ARG A 58 13.63 -9.53 9.71
CA ARG A 58 13.65 -10.55 10.75
C ARG A 58 13.73 -9.89 12.12
N PHE A 59 12.81 -10.23 12.99
CA PHE A 59 12.79 -9.79 14.39
C PHE A 59 13.39 -10.90 15.26
N PRO A 60 14.63 -10.73 15.78
CA PRO A 60 15.27 -11.74 16.60
C PRO A 60 14.44 -12.09 17.84
N GLY A 61 14.31 -13.38 18.14
CA GLY A 61 13.55 -13.85 19.30
C GLY A 61 12.02 -13.96 19.09
N LEU A 62 11.47 -13.43 17.99
CA LEU A 62 10.07 -13.65 17.67
C LEU A 62 9.84 -14.95 16.89
N PRO A 63 8.71 -15.63 17.12
CA PRO A 63 8.35 -16.85 16.40
C PRO A 63 8.13 -16.56 14.91
N PHE A 64 8.10 -17.61 14.09
CA PHE A 64 7.80 -17.46 12.67
C PHE A 64 6.42 -16.83 12.43
N ARG A 65 5.38 -17.32 13.12
CA ARG A 65 4.04 -16.72 13.12
C ARG A 65 3.93 -15.75 14.29
N ILE A 66 3.70 -14.48 13.99
CA ILE A 66 3.52 -13.42 14.96
C ILE A 66 2.04 -13.03 15.00
N ALA A 67 1.36 -13.30 16.11
CA ALA A 67 -0.06 -12.97 16.29
C ALA A 67 -0.27 -11.64 17.04
N HIS A 68 0.71 -11.20 17.81
CA HIS A 68 0.68 -9.94 18.54
C HIS A 68 2.10 -9.41 18.78
N GLY A 69 2.23 -8.13 19.07
CA GLY A 69 3.47 -7.50 19.48
C GLY A 69 3.73 -7.59 20.99
N PRO A 70 4.79 -6.92 21.47
CA PRO A 70 5.10 -6.78 22.88
C PRO A 70 3.94 -6.18 23.68
N ARG A 71 3.72 -6.68 24.91
CA ARG A 71 2.60 -6.25 25.76
C ARG A 71 2.97 -5.12 26.76
N ASP A 72 4.21 -4.74 26.78
CA ASP A 72 4.78 -3.72 27.65
C ASP A 72 4.67 -2.28 27.09
N LEU A 73 4.27 -2.14 25.84
CA LEU A 73 4.10 -0.85 25.19
C LEU A 73 2.62 -0.57 24.84
N PRO A 74 2.12 0.67 25.03
CA PRO A 74 0.75 1.05 24.73
C PRO A 74 0.54 1.25 23.22
N ARG A 75 0.83 0.22 22.43
CA ARG A 75 0.72 0.22 20.96
C ARG A 75 -0.16 -0.92 20.48
N VAL A 76 -0.82 -0.70 19.35
CA VAL A 76 -1.61 -1.70 18.63
C VAL A 76 -1.35 -1.55 17.13
N ALA A 77 -1.49 -2.63 16.35
CA ALA A 77 -1.49 -2.57 14.90
C ALA A 77 -2.88 -2.85 14.37
N LEU A 78 -3.44 -1.90 13.62
CA LEU A 78 -4.59 -2.16 12.77
C LEU A 78 -4.06 -2.69 11.44
N THR A 79 -4.45 -3.91 11.08
CA THR A 79 -4.04 -4.56 9.85
C THR A 79 -5.27 -4.80 8.98
N PHE A 80 -5.14 -4.50 7.70
CA PHE A 80 -6.25 -4.56 6.76
C PHE A 80 -5.96 -5.54 5.65
N ASP A 81 -6.92 -6.41 5.35
CA ASP A 81 -6.91 -7.18 4.12
C ASP A 81 -7.28 -6.23 2.97
N GLY A 82 -6.30 -5.95 2.12
CA GLY A 82 -6.38 -4.99 1.03
C GLY A 82 -7.08 -5.56 -0.18
N ARG A 83 -8.41 -5.49 -0.19
CA ARG A 83 -9.32 -5.90 -1.27
C ARG A 83 -10.65 -5.15 -1.18
N GLY A 84 -11.52 -5.33 -2.18
CA GLY A 84 -12.86 -4.72 -2.23
C GLY A 84 -12.85 -3.33 -2.84
N ASP A 85 -13.80 -2.49 -2.48
CA ASP A 85 -14.02 -1.20 -3.11
C ASP A 85 -12.86 -0.22 -2.89
N PRO A 86 -12.23 0.32 -3.95
CA PRO A 86 -11.07 1.20 -3.84
C PRO A 86 -11.41 2.58 -3.27
N GLY A 87 -12.66 3.05 -3.40
CA GLY A 87 -13.13 4.31 -2.83
C GLY A 87 -13.26 4.20 -1.31
N LEU A 88 -13.84 3.09 -0.83
CA LEU A 88 -13.90 2.76 0.59
C LEU A 88 -12.51 2.59 1.19
N ALA A 89 -11.59 1.94 0.46
CA ALA A 89 -10.20 1.81 0.89
C ALA A 89 -9.53 3.18 1.10
N ARG A 90 -9.68 4.11 0.16
CA ARG A 90 -9.16 5.48 0.30
C ARG A 90 -9.78 6.21 1.49
N THR A 91 -11.09 6.04 1.71
CA THR A 91 -11.80 6.64 2.83
C THR A 91 -11.31 6.08 4.16
N ALA A 92 -11.09 4.77 4.27
CA ALA A 92 -10.55 4.13 5.47
C ALA A 92 -9.15 4.67 5.81
N LEU A 93 -8.25 4.76 4.82
CA LEU A 93 -6.91 5.29 5.00
C LEU A 93 -6.96 6.76 5.46
N ALA A 94 -7.79 7.59 4.84
CA ALA A 94 -7.94 8.98 5.23
C ALA A 94 -8.46 9.14 6.68
N ARG A 95 -9.39 8.29 7.13
CA ARG A 95 -9.87 8.29 8.53
C ARG A 95 -8.75 7.91 9.51
N CYS A 96 -7.90 6.95 9.15
CA CYS A 96 -6.73 6.60 9.95
C CYS A 96 -5.75 7.79 10.06
N GLU A 97 -5.43 8.42 8.95
CA GLU A 97 -4.54 9.59 8.89
C GLU A 97 -5.07 10.77 9.71
N GLN A 98 -6.36 11.08 9.61
CA GLN A 98 -7.01 12.13 10.40
C GLN A 98 -6.90 11.90 11.91
N ALA A 99 -6.88 10.63 12.32
CA ALA A 99 -6.68 10.23 13.71
C ALA A 99 -5.19 10.08 14.10
N GLY A 100 -4.25 10.39 13.23
CA GLY A 100 -2.83 10.20 13.46
C GLY A 100 -2.39 8.73 13.54
N ALA A 101 -3.21 7.81 13.06
CA ALA A 101 -2.95 6.37 13.08
C ALA A 101 -2.19 5.94 11.82
N ARG A 102 -1.18 5.07 11.99
CA ARG A 102 -0.52 4.36 10.90
C ARG A 102 -0.92 2.91 10.94
N VAL A 103 -1.16 2.34 9.78
CA VAL A 103 -1.74 1.00 9.64
C VAL A 103 -0.92 0.13 8.69
N THR A 104 -1.17 -1.17 8.67
CA THR A 104 -0.55 -2.11 7.74
C THR A 104 -1.62 -2.70 6.83
N VAL A 105 -1.44 -2.59 5.52
CA VAL A 105 -2.34 -3.17 4.52
C VAL A 105 -1.69 -4.40 3.90
N LEU A 106 -2.26 -5.57 4.13
CA LEU A 106 -1.89 -6.82 3.45
C LEU A 106 -2.68 -6.88 2.16
N ALA A 107 -2.06 -6.53 1.03
CA ALA A 107 -2.77 -6.32 -0.22
C ALA A 107 -2.84 -7.59 -1.07
N VAL A 108 -4.02 -7.86 -1.63
CA VAL A 108 -4.22 -8.90 -2.65
C VAL A 108 -3.62 -8.43 -3.98
N GLY A 109 -2.86 -9.29 -4.64
CA GLY A 109 -2.13 -8.93 -5.85
C GLY A 109 -3.05 -8.48 -6.98
N THR A 110 -4.11 -9.22 -7.29
CA THR A 110 -5.08 -8.84 -8.33
C THR A 110 -5.76 -7.51 -8.05
N TRP A 111 -6.09 -7.21 -6.80
CA TRP A 111 -6.63 -5.91 -6.42
C TRP A 111 -5.65 -4.76 -6.70
N LEU A 112 -4.35 -4.97 -6.47
CA LEU A 112 -3.33 -3.99 -6.85
C LEU A 112 -3.12 -3.92 -8.37
N ALA A 113 -3.40 -5.00 -9.11
CA ALA A 113 -3.36 -4.97 -10.58
C ALA A 113 -4.45 -4.06 -11.16
N GLU A 114 -5.65 -4.15 -10.60
CA GLU A 114 -6.80 -3.34 -10.99
C GLU A 114 -6.66 -1.88 -10.51
N HIS A 115 -6.00 -1.67 -9.35
CA HIS A 115 -5.89 -0.37 -8.71
C HIS A 115 -4.45 -0.03 -8.30
N PRO A 116 -3.48 0.06 -9.24
CA PRO A 116 -2.05 0.20 -8.93
C PRO A 116 -1.72 1.46 -8.13
N GLY A 117 -2.49 2.52 -8.29
CA GLY A 117 -2.32 3.76 -7.52
C GLY A 117 -2.59 3.62 -6.02
N LEU A 118 -3.25 2.52 -5.57
CA LEU A 118 -3.47 2.28 -4.14
C LEU A 118 -2.19 1.89 -3.41
N ALA A 119 -1.27 1.17 -4.07
CA ALA A 119 0.03 0.86 -3.47
C ALA A 119 0.77 2.15 -3.08
N ARG A 120 0.78 3.13 -3.96
CA ARG A 120 1.38 4.43 -3.70
C ARG A 120 0.62 5.21 -2.63
N ARG A 121 -0.73 5.24 -2.71
CA ARG A 121 -1.59 5.92 -1.73
C ARG A 121 -1.37 5.42 -0.30
N ILE A 122 -1.17 4.10 -0.13
CA ILE A 122 -0.87 3.50 1.17
C ILE A 122 0.46 4.04 1.71
N LEU A 123 1.53 4.03 0.90
CA LEU A 123 2.85 4.47 1.32
C LEU A 123 2.92 5.98 1.58
N ASP A 124 2.30 6.80 0.74
CA ASP A 124 2.27 8.26 0.89
C ASP A 124 1.53 8.72 2.16
N GLY A 125 0.55 7.92 2.63
CA GLY A 125 -0.11 8.13 3.91
C GLY A 125 0.72 7.71 5.14
N GLY A 126 1.96 7.25 4.94
CA GLY A 126 2.81 6.74 6.03
C GLY A 126 2.39 5.37 6.54
N HIS A 127 1.58 4.66 5.78
CA HIS A 127 1.15 3.30 6.09
C HIS A 127 2.13 2.27 5.52
N GLU A 128 2.00 1.04 5.97
CA GLU A 128 2.81 -0.08 5.53
C GLU A 128 2.02 -0.98 4.58
N ILE A 129 2.69 -1.57 3.59
CA ILE A 129 2.08 -2.53 2.68
C ILE A 129 2.77 -3.89 2.78
N GLY A 130 1.98 -4.95 2.69
CA GLY A 130 2.42 -6.34 2.70
C GLY A 130 1.63 -7.20 1.73
N ASN A 131 1.91 -8.48 1.71
CA ASN A 131 1.42 -9.49 0.78
C ASN A 131 0.26 -10.29 1.39
N HIS A 132 -0.86 -10.38 0.66
CA HIS A 132 -2.03 -11.20 1.03
C HIS A 132 -2.42 -12.17 -0.09
N THR A 133 -1.43 -12.81 -0.73
CA THR A 133 -1.54 -13.68 -1.90
C THR A 133 -1.97 -12.96 -3.19
N GLU A 134 -1.86 -13.62 -4.33
CA GLU A 134 -2.18 -13.00 -5.63
C GLU A 134 -3.68 -12.92 -5.87
N HIS A 135 -4.43 -14.02 -5.63
CA HIS A 135 -5.86 -14.12 -5.93
C HIS A 135 -6.75 -14.30 -4.70
N HIS A 136 -6.18 -14.28 -3.49
CA HIS A 136 -6.90 -14.53 -2.24
C HIS A 136 -7.52 -15.93 -2.17
N LEU A 137 -6.83 -16.93 -2.69
CA LEU A 137 -7.24 -18.34 -2.63
C LEU A 137 -6.88 -18.96 -1.28
N ASP A 138 -7.62 -20.00 -0.88
CA ASP A 138 -7.24 -20.79 0.28
C ASP A 138 -5.99 -21.62 -0.04
N LEU A 139 -4.87 -21.27 0.57
CA LEU A 139 -3.61 -21.96 0.33
C LEU A 139 -3.61 -23.41 0.80
N ALA A 140 -4.55 -23.80 1.70
CA ALA A 140 -4.68 -25.17 2.16
C ALA A 140 -5.30 -26.10 1.11
N GLU A 141 -6.07 -25.55 0.17
CA GLU A 141 -6.72 -26.28 -0.92
C GLU A 141 -5.84 -26.40 -2.17
N LEU A 142 -4.65 -25.78 -2.17
CA LEU A 142 -3.73 -25.76 -3.30
C LEU A 142 -2.60 -26.77 -3.12
N ASP A 143 -2.09 -27.29 -4.24
CA ASP A 143 -0.81 -27.99 -4.22
C ASP A 143 0.35 -27.05 -3.87
N GLU A 144 1.49 -27.61 -3.49
CA GLU A 144 2.67 -26.84 -3.03
C GLU A 144 3.12 -25.80 -4.06
N ARG A 145 3.10 -26.14 -5.35
CA ARG A 145 3.52 -25.26 -6.43
C ARG A 145 2.57 -24.09 -6.59
N ALA A 146 1.27 -24.37 -6.62
CA ALA A 146 0.22 -23.34 -6.74
C ALA A 146 0.19 -22.43 -5.52
N ALA A 147 0.30 -22.99 -4.30
CA ALA A 147 0.38 -22.23 -3.07
C ALA A 147 1.63 -21.30 -3.04
N TYR A 148 2.78 -21.79 -3.49
CA TYR A 148 3.98 -20.96 -3.61
C TYR A 148 3.77 -19.81 -4.62
N GLU A 149 3.17 -20.11 -5.77
CA GLU A 149 2.95 -19.10 -6.83
C GLU A 149 2.00 -18.00 -6.38
N GLU A 150 0.98 -18.31 -5.57
CA GLU A 150 0.11 -17.32 -4.93
C GLU A 150 0.90 -16.29 -4.11
N ILE A 151 1.88 -16.75 -3.33
CA ILE A 151 2.73 -15.88 -2.52
C ILE A 151 3.72 -15.12 -3.40
N ALA A 152 4.38 -15.82 -4.32
CA ALA A 152 5.47 -15.28 -5.13
C ALA A 152 4.97 -14.27 -6.19
N ALA A 153 3.81 -14.49 -6.80
CA ALA A 153 3.23 -13.59 -7.78
C ALA A 153 2.88 -12.23 -7.17
N CYS A 154 2.22 -12.24 -6.01
CA CYS A 154 1.94 -11.01 -5.26
C CYS A 154 3.23 -10.30 -4.82
N ALA A 155 4.25 -11.03 -4.34
CA ALA A 155 5.54 -10.47 -3.98
C ALA A 155 6.22 -9.77 -5.18
N ARG A 156 6.19 -10.39 -6.38
CA ARG A 156 6.71 -9.78 -7.60
C ARG A 156 5.93 -8.52 -7.99
N ARG A 157 4.61 -8.52 -7.84
CA ARG A 157 3.76 -7.36 -8.10
C ARG A 157 4.07 -6.20 -7.16
N LEU A 158 4.13 -6.46 -5.87
CA LEU A 158 4.52 -5.47 -4.86
C LEU A 158 5.88 -4.86 -5.20
N ARG A 159 6.88 -5.70 -5.54
CA ARG A 159 8.21 -5.21 -5.92
C ARG A 159 8.17 -4.27 -7.12
N ARG A 160 7.37 -4.56 -8.14
CA ARG A 160 7.22 -3.65 -9.29
C ARG A 160 6.56 -2.33 -8.94
N LEU A 161 5.57 -2.33 -8.02
CA LEU A 161 4.80 -1.14 -7.66
C LEU A 161 5.48 -0.27 -6.60
N THR A 162 6.30 -0.87 -5.73
CA THR A 162 6.78 -0.23 -4.50
C THR A 162 8.29 -0.38 -4.25
N GLY A 163 9.01 -1.08 -5.11
CA GLY A 163 10.45 -1.36 -4.94
C GLY A 163 10.77 -2.49 -3.94
N SER A 164 9.78 -3.02 -3.20
CA SER A 164 9.94 -4.09 -2.22
C SER A 164 8.83 -5.13 -2.36
N ILE A 165 9.04 -6.34 -1.84
CA ILE A 165 7.98 -7.38 -1.74
C ILE A 165 6.97 -7.09 -0.63
N GLY A 166 7.10 -5.96 0.08
CA GLY A 166 6.33 -5.62 1.26
C GLY A 166 6.92 -6.20 2.54
N ALA A 167 6.61 -5.58 3.68
CA ALA A 167 7.23 -5.95 4.96
C ALA A 167 6.74 -7.30 5.49
N TRP A 168 5.47 -7.64 5.22
CA TRP A 168 4.78 -8.78 5.82
C TRP A 168 4.06 -9.63 4.79
N PHE A 169 3.86 -10.88 5.15
CA PHE A 169 2.95 -11.80 4.49
C PHE A 169 1.90 -12.30 5.49
N ARG A 170 0.65 -12.38 5.05
CA ARG A 170 -0.46 -13.07 5.71
C ARG A 170 -1.11 -14.01 4.70
N PRO A 171 -1.32 -15.31 5.02
CA PRO A 171 -2.07 -16.20 4.15
C PRO A 171 -3.54 -15.79 4.10
N SER A 172 -4.24 -16.11 3.01
CA SER A 172 -5.68 -15.98 2.85
C SER A 172 -6.32 -17.37 2.86
N PRO A 173 -7.59 -17.50 3.22
CA PRO A 173 -8.47 -16.50 3.85
C PRO A 173 -8.29 -16.43 5.38
N THR A 174 -7.36 -17.17 5.94
CA THR A 174 -7.12 -17.27 7.39
C THR A 174 -5.74 -16.72 7.75
N ALA A 175 -5.64 -16.06 8.90
CA ALA A 175 -4.37 -15.65 9.48
C ALA A 175 -3.51 -16.83 10.00
N TYR A 176 -4.01 -18.07 9.90
CA TYR A 176 -3.26 -19.28 10.26
C TYR A 176 -2.40 -19.76 9.09
N ALA A 177 -1.12 -19.98 9.34
CA ALA A 177 -0.18 -20.54 8.38
C ALA A 177 0.18 -21.98 8.78
N SER A 178 -0.18 -22.95 7.95
CA SER A 178 0.28 -24.35 8.13
C SER A 178 1.81 -24.42 8.02
N PRO A 179 2.46 -25.51 8.50
CA PRO A 179 3.91 -25.67 8.33
C PRO A 179 4.37 -25.60 6.86
N LEU A 180 3.55 -26.05 5.92
CA LEU A 180 3.84 -25.90 4.49
C LEU A 180 3.84 -24.44 4.09
N VAL A 181 2.78 -23.70 4.38
CA VAL A 181 2.67 -22.26 4.06
C VAL A 181 3.80 -21.46 4.69
N GLN A 182 4.22 -21.84 5.90
CA GLN A 182 5.38 -21.22 6.56
C GLN A 182 6.67 -21.40 5.74
N ARG A 183 6.96 -22.61 5.28
CA ARG A 183 8.15 -22.87 4.42
C ARG A 183 8.07 -22.11 3.10
N LEU A 184 6.89 -22.07 2.47
CA LEU A 184 6.68 -21.36 1.21
C LEU A 184 6.87 -19.85 1.36
N ALA A 185 6.37 -19.26 2.45
CA ALA A 185 6.57 -17.86 2.77
C ALA A 185 8.07 -17.54 2.98
N GLN A 186 8.80 -18.38 3.70
CA GLN A 186 10.25 -18.23 3.86
C GLN A 186 10.98 -18.29 2.52
N ARG A 187 10.62 -19.25 1.66
CA ARG A 187 11.17 -19.38 0.30
C ARG A 187 10.88 -18.14 -0.55
N ALA A 188 9.73 -17.51 -0.37
CA ALA A 188 9.36 -16.26 -1.05
C ALA A 188 10.06 -15.01 -0.48
N GLY A 189 10.78 -15.13 0.65
CA GLY A 189 11.55 -14.06 1.27
C GLY A 189 10.93 -13.45 2.52
N TYR A 190 9.85 -14.02 3.08
CA TYR A 190 9.22 -13.53 4.30
C TYR A 190 9.72 -14.30 5.53
N PRO A 191 10.53 -13.67 6.41
CA PRO A 191 11.05 -14.33 7.61
C PRO A 191 9.98 -14.58 8.67
N HIS A 192 8.86 -13.86 8.60
CA HIS A 192 7.72 -14.00 9.49
C HIS A 192 6.40 -13.95 8.72
N VAL A 193 5.37 -14.58 9.28
CA VAL A 193 3.97 -14.47 8.86
C VAL A 193 3.22 -13.64 9.90
N LEU A 194 2.51 -12.61 9.45
CA LEU A 194 1.71 -11.77 10.32
C LEU A 194 0.32 -12.39 10.52
N GLY A 195 0.05 -12.88 11.71
CA GLY A 195 -1.27 -13.26 12.18
C GLY A 195 -1.99 -12.08 12.84
N CYS A 196 -3.03 -12.41 13.61
CA CYS A 196 -3.73 -11.49 14.48
C CYS A 196 -4.06 -12.19 15.81
N ASP A 197 -4.35 -11.41 16.84
CA ASP A 197 -4.93 -11.87 18.11
C ASP A 197 -6.31 -11.24 18.38
N VAL A 198 -6.73 -10.33 17.49
CA VAL A 198 -8.07 -9.74 17.52
C VAL A 198 -8.65 -9.77 16.10
N GLU A 199 -9.63 -10.65 15.90
CA GLU A 199 -10.42 -10.72 14.67
C GLU A 199 -11.64 -9.82 14.80
N SER A 200 -11.82 -8.86 13.90
CA SER A 200 -12.97 -7.95 13.93
C SER A 200 -14.27 -8.61 13.52
N LEU A 201 -14.19 -9.69 12.74
CA LEU A 201 -15.33 -10.38 12.08
C LEU A 201 -16.13 -9.45 11.16
N ASP A 202 -15.54 -8.36 10.69
CA ASP A 202 -16.20 -7.37 9.83
C ASP A 202 -16.60 -7.94 8.46
N HIS A 203 -15.93 -9.00 8.01
CA HIS A 203 -16.27 -9.73 6.79
C HIS A 203 -17.68 -10.31 6.81
N ALA A 204 -18.21 -10.69 7.99
CA ALA A 204 -19.54 -11.22 8.19
C ALA A 204 -20.50 -10.22 8.88
N ALA A 205 -19.98 -9.14 9.47
CA ALA A 205 -20.78 -8.18 10.20
C ALA A 205 -21.58 -7.26 9.27
N THR A 206 -22.81 -6.96 9.67
CA THR A 206 -23.68 -5.97 9.01
C THR A 206 -23.88 -4.71 9.86
N ARG A 207 -23.44 -4.74 11.12
CA ARG A 207 -23.64 -3.65 12.09
C ARG A 207 -22.31 -3.17 12.64
N VAL A 208 -22.09 -1.87 12.61
CA VAL A 208 -20.93 -1.19 13.20
C VAL A 208 -20.71 -1.58 14.66
N ALA A 209 -21.80 -1.62 15.47
CA ALA A 209 -21.73 -1.99 16.87
C ALA A 209 -21.25 -3.42 17.13
N THR A 210 -21.40 -4.34 16.19
CA THR A 210 -20.87 -5.70 16.31
C THR A 210 -19.34 -5.68 16.19
N VAL A 211 -18.82 -5.00 15.17
CA VAL A 211 -17.38 -4.85 14.94
C VAL A 211 -16.71 -4.12 16.10
N THR A 212 -17.26 -2.98 16.50
CA THR A 212 -16.67 -2.14 17.56
C THR A 212 -16.65 -2.85 18.92
N ARG A 213 -17.73 -3.53 19.31
CA ARG A 213 -17.77 -4.29 20.58
C ARG A 213 -16.79 -5.45 20.57
N LYS A 214 -16.73 -6.21 19.46
CA LYS A 214 -15.82 -7.34 19.31
C LYS A 214 -14.38 -6.89 19.48
N VAL A 215 -13.95 -5.90 18.71
CA VAL A 215 -12.58 -5.37 18.79
C VAL A 215 -12.30 -4.76 20.16
N ALA A 216 -13.18 -3.89 20.66
CA ALA A 216 -13.00 -3.26 21.98
C ALA A 216 -12.92 -4.28 23.13
N GLY A 217 -13.65 -5.38 23.05
CA GLY A 217 -13.63 -6.43 24.09
C GLY A 217 -12.30 -7.18 24.20
N GLU A 218 -11.53 -7.26 23.13
CA GLU A 218 -10.29 -8.04 23.05
C GLU A 218 -9.02 -7.16 22.96
N LEU A 219 -9.19 -5.88 22.65
CA LEU A 219 -8.09 -4.94 22.44
C LEU A 219 -7.25 -4.73 23.70
N ARG A 220 -5.94 -4.86 23.58
CA ARG A 220 -4.95 -4.64 24.65
C ARG A 220 -3.60 -4.20 24.06
N ASN A 221 -2.66 -3.84 24.90
CA ASN A 221 -1.31 -3.54 24.46
C ASN A 221 -0.78 -4.65 23.56
N GLY A 222 -0.13 -4.27 22.46
CA GLY A 222 0.47 -5.19 21.51
C GLY A 222 -0.51 -5.93 20.61
N SER A 223 -1.84 -5.66 20.66
CA SER A 223 -2.81 -6.34 19.79
C SER A 223 -2.53 -6.05 18.32
N VAL A 224 -2.67 -7.09 17.50
CA VAL A 224 -2.79 -7.03 16.04
C VAL A 224 -4.23 -7.30 15.68
N VAL A 225 -4.90 -6.27 15.20
CA VAL A 225 -6.33 -6.34 14.82
C VAL A 225 -6.44 -6.58 13.33
N GLU A 226 -7.25 -7.57 12.94
CA GLU A 226 -7.57 -7.85 11.54
C GLU A 226 -8.88 -7.18 11.14
N LEU A 227 -8.88 -6.48 9.99
CA LEU A 227 -9.97 -5.73 9.41
C LEU A 227 -9.96 -5.88 7.87
N SER A 228 -11.07 -5.59 7.21
CA SER A 228 -11.19 -5.59 5.74
C SER A 228 -11.23 -4.16 5.21
N LEU A 229 -10.32 -3.80 4.28
CA LEU A 229 -10.14 -2.41 3.87
C LEU A 229 -11.32 -1.84 3.05
N GLY A 230 -11.86 -2.61 2.12
CA GLY A 230 -12.88 -2.16 1.17
C GLY A 230 -14.32 -2.50 1.55
N ARG A 231 -14.69 -2.41 2.84
CA ARG A 231 -16.04 -2.72 3.34
C ARG A 231 -16.69 -1.51 4.03
N PRO A 232 -17.98 -1.22 3.74
CA PRO A 232 -18.69 -0.10 4.35
C PRO A 232 -18.71 -0.18 5.88
N VAL A 233 -19.04 -1.34 6.46
CA VAL A 233 -19.13 -1.54 7.91
C VAL A 233 -17.80 -1.27 8.62
N THR A 234 -16.68 -1.62 7.99
CA THR A 234 -15.34 -1.35 8.51
C THR A 234 -15.06 0.15 8.49
N VAL A 235 -15.30 0.79 7.34
CA VAL A 235 -15.13 2.24 7.19
C VAL A 235 -15.92 2.98 8.26
N ASP A 236 -17.18 2.61 8.48
CA ASP A 236 -18.04 3.26 9.48
C ASP A 236 -17.67 2.94 10.93
N ALA A 237 -17.04 1.78 11.20
CA ALA A 237 -16.54 1.42 12.51
C ALA A 237 -15.23 2.14 12.90
N LEU A 238 -14.40 2.52 11.91
CA LEU A 238 -13.08 3.08 12.16
C LEU A 238 -13.03 4.28 13.10
N PRO A 239 -13.90 5.31 12.99
CA PRO A 239 -13.86 6.44 13.92
C PRO A 239 -14.07 6.01 15.38
N LEU A 240 -14.96 5.05 15.62
CA LEU A 240 -15.24 4.53 16.96
C LEU A 240 -14.09 3.68 17.49
N LEU A 241 -13.47 2.86 16.63
CA LEU A 241 -12.31 2.05 17.00
C LEU A 241 -11.10 2.93 17.32
N LEU A 242 -10.83 3.96 16.51
CA LEU A 242 -9.73 4.89 16.72
C LEU A 242 -9.94 5.73 17.99
N ALA A 243 -11.17 6.18 18.26
CA ALA A 243 -11.52 6.86 19.50
C ALA A 243 -11.32 5.94 20.72
N GLU A 244 -11.71 4.67 20.63
CA GLU A 244 -11.52 3.70 21.72
C GLU A 244 -10.04 3.39 21.97
N ILE A 245 -9.22 3.27 20.91
CA ILE A 245 -7.77 3.14 21.00
C ILE A 245 -7.19 4.32 21.78
N GLY A 246 -7.53 5.56 21.37
CA GLY A 246 -7.08 6.78 22.05
C GLY A 246 -7.57 6.87 23.50
N ARG A 247 -8.85 6.53 23.77
CA ARG A 247 -9.42 6.53 25.13
C ARG A 247 -8.66 5.60 26.10
N ARG A 248 -8.10 4.49 25.57
CA ARG A 248 -7.26 3.57 26.35
C ARG A 248 -5.81 3.99 26.46
N GLY A 249 -5.43 5.15 25.91
CA GLY A 249 -4.03 5.59 25.85
C GLY A 249 -3.17 4.74 24.92
N LEU A 250 -3.78 4.02 23.96
CA LEU A 250 -3.08 3.22 22.99
C LEU A 250 -2.76 4.04 21.74
N HIS A 251 -1.72 3.64 21.02
CA HIS A 251 -1.32 4.25 19.76
C HIS A 251 -1.41 3.23 18.61
N ALA A 252 -2.14 3.56 17.56
CA ALA A 252 -2.19 2.75 16.35
C ALA A 252 -0.94 3.02 15.49
N VAL A 253 -0.12 1.99 15.34
CA VAL A 253 1.16 2.02 14.60
C VAL A 253 1.20 0.91 13.54
N THR A 254 2.16 0.94 12.63
CA THR A 254 2.36 -0.17 11.68
C THR A 254 2.78 -1.45 12.39
N ALA A 255 2.59 -2.60 11.75
CA ALA A 255 3.01 -3.88 12.32
C ALA A 255 4.53 -3.90 12.58
N THR A 256 5.34 -3.33 11.68
CA THR A 256 6.79 -3.23 11.88
C THR A 256 7.15 -2.38 13.10
N GLU A 257 6.48 -1.24 13.29
CA GLU A 257 6.69 -0.39 14.46
C GLU A 257 6.20 -1.04 15.76
N LEU A 258 5.14 -1.84 15.69
CA LEU A 258 4.65 -2.61 16.83
C LEU A 258 5.67 -3.65 17.28
N MET A 259 6.32 -4.36 16.33
CA MET A 259 7.32 -5.41 16.62
C MET A 259 8.69 -4.83 16.95
N GLY A 260 9.01 -3.64 16.42
CA GLY A 260 10.26 -2.94 16.74
C GLY A 260 10.24 -2.39 18.16
N ARG A 261 11.25 -2.75 18.98
CA ARG A 261 11.50 -1.98 20.21
C ARG A 261 11.93 -0.58 19.81
N PRO A 262 11.45 0.50 20.47
CA PRO A 262 12.07 1.79 20.29
C PRO A 262 13.56 1.63 20.60
N ALA A 263 14.42 2.16 19.72
CA ALA A 263 15.85 2.24 20.05
C ALA A 263 15.96 2.90 21.43
N THR A 264 16.37 2.11 22.41
CA THR A 264 16.69 2.63 23.74
C THR A 264 17.89 3.57 23.59
N GLY A 265 17.66 4.88 23.64
CA GLY A 265 18.75 5.81 23.73
C GLY A 265 18.66 7.04 22.84
N VAL A 266 17.79 7.99 23.14
CA VAL A 266 18.17 9.41 23.21
C VAL A 266 17.43 10.00 24.42
N THR A 267 18.06 9.98 25.54
CA THR A 267 17.72 10.84 26.65
C THR A 267 17.91 12.29 26.19
N ARG A 268 16.82 12.96 25.78
CA ARG A 268 16.85 14.42 25.68
C ARG A 268 17.00 14.95 27.09
N THR A 269 18.24 15.17 27.50
CA THR A 269 18.54 16.05 28.60
C THR A 269 17.97 17.43 28.28
N ALA A 270 16.85 17.76 28.91
CA ALA A 270 16.35 19.11 28.96
C ALA A 270 17.40 19.94 29.77
N ARG A 271 17.92 20.96 29.12
CA ARG A 271 18.53 22.12 29.76
C ARG A 271 17.59 23.29 29.62
#